data_22f265a2b73118245f00fb388ccf1d58
#
_entry.id   22f265a2b73118245f00fb388ccf1d58
#
_cell.length_a   1.000
_cell.length_b   1.000
_cell.length_c   1.000
_cell.angle_alpha   90.00
_cell.angle_beta   90.00
_cell.angle_gamma   90.00
#
_symmetry.space_group_name_H-M   'P 1'
#
loop_
_entity.id
_entity.type
_entity.pdbx_description
1 polymer ?
#
loop_
_entity_poly.entity_id
_entity_poly.type
_entity_poly.pdbx_seq_one_letter_code
_entity_poly.pdbx_strand_id
1 'polypeptide(L)'
;GGHALEQDMSNNEAFKTYIEAKLNLINKLYTSNIANKITVKNTVNCNHAGDFGYMANYAIKLACDNIYKDVEIDIYERFIEHFFYGEHCFIQCHGKDKKYMKNGMPLRLNPVTETFINQYIDRYQIKSKFIHFEKGDLHQIGYDCRKKFDYINFMSLAPPSNWVQHNCADAYSGFTLQIIEKDKRSPTQKNIFIEYSEI
;
A
#
# COMPACT_ATOMS: atom_id res chain seq x y z
N GLY A 1 -12.70 8.98 19.67
CA GLY A 1 -11.55 9.54 20.33
C GLY A 1 -10.31 8.85 19.80
N GLY A 2 -9.62 9.53 18.88
CA GLY A 2 -8.33 9.02 18.40
C GLY A 2 -7.31 9.13 19.53
N HIS A 3 -6.67 8.03 19.89
CA HIS A 3 -5.49 8.09 20.72
C HIS A 3 -4.37 8.73 19.90
N ALA A 4 -3.74 9.78 20.42
CA ALA A 4 -2.52 10.30 19.82
C ALA A 4 -1.48 9.17 19.87
N LEU A 5 -1.00 8.73 18.72
CA LEU A 5 0.14 7.84 18.65
C LEU A 5 1.37 8.66 19.05
N GLU A 6 2.28 8.04 19.80
CA GLU A 6 3.59 8.63 20.07
C GLU A 6 4.25 8.98 18.73
N GLN A 7 4.66 10.23 18.59
CA GLN A 7 5.33 10.75 17.41
C GLN A 7 6.61 11.44 17.84
N ASP A 8 7.71 11.07 17.23
CA ASP A 8 9.04 11.65 17.49
C ASP A 8 9.22 13.02 16.80
N MET A 9 8.26 13.44 15.97
CA MET A 9 8.29 14.70 15.22
C MET A 9 6.91 15.35 15.14
N SER A 10 6.87 16.64 14.95
CA SER A 10 5.64 17.39 14.70
C SER A 10 4.96 16.98 13.38
N ASN A 11 3.65 17.22 13.25
CA ASN A 11 2.92 16.95 12.02
C ASN A 11 3.54 17.66 10.79
N ASN A 12 4.06 18.87 10.97
CA ASN A 12 4.72 19.63 9.90
C ASN A 12 6.02 18.96 9.45
N GLU A 13 6.83 18.50 10.39
CA GLU A 13 8.07 17.76 10.11
C GLU A 13 7.77 16.42 9.45
N ALA A 14 6.78 15.67 9.96
CA ALA A 14 6.34 14.41 9.36
C ALA A 14 5.87 14.60 7.91
N PHE A 15 5.09 15.65 7.65
CA PHE A 15 4.63 15.98 6.30
C PHE A 15 5.79 16.28 5.35
N LYS A 16 6.71 17.15 5.77
CA LYS A 16 7.87 17.52 4.98
C LYS A 16 8.77 16.31 4.70
N THR A 17 9.10 15.56 5.75
CA THR A 17 9.94 14.36 5.65
C THR A 17 9.33 13.30 4.71
N TYR A 18 8.01 13.09 4.80
CA TYR A 18 7.32 12.14 3.91
C TYR A 18 7.42 12.56 2.44
N ILE A 19 7.17 13.85 2.14
CA ILE A 19 7.27 14.37 0.76
C ILE A 19 8.70 14.24 0.25
N GLU A 20 9.69 14.70 1.02
CA GLU A 20 11.09 14.65 0.63
C GLU A 20 11.58 13.21 0.39
N ALA A 21 11.26 12.29 1.29
CA ALA A 21 11.64 10.89 1.17
C ALA A 21 11.04 10.25 -0.09
N LYS A 22 9.76 10.52 -0.36
CA LYS A 22 9.07 9.96 -1.52
C LYS A 22 9.55 10.55 -2.84
N LEU A 23 9.79 11.86 -2.91
CA LEU A 23 10.40 12.51 -4.07
C LEU A 23 11.82 12.00 -4.32
N ASN A 24 12.62 11.82 -3.28
CA ASN A 24 13.96 11.23 -3.39
C ASN A 24 13.94 9.80 -3.93
N LEU A 25 12.98 8.98 -3.49
CA LEU A 25 12.81 7.62 -4.03
C LEU A 25 12.44 7.66 -5.52
N ILE A 26 11.45 8.47 -5.89
CA ILE A 26 11.03 8.64 -7.28
C ILE A 26 12.20 9.12 -8.16
N ASN A 27 12.94 10.12 -7.69
CA ASN A 27 14.12 10.64 -8.38
C ASN A 27 15.20 9.57 -8.59
N LYS A 28 15.49 8.77 -7.57
CA LYS A 28 16.45 7.65 -7.68
C LYS A 28 16.00 6.61 -8.71
N LEU A 29 14.72 6.23 -8.71
CA LEU A 29 14.17 5.30 -9.70
C LEU A 29 14.24 5.88 -11.11
N TYR A 30 13.87 7.15 -11.28
CA TYR A 30 13.89 7.84 -12.56
C TYR A 30 15.30 7.98 -13.14
N THR A 31 16.25 8.44 -12.34
CA THR A 31 17.65 8.65 -12.77
C THR A 31 18.43 7.34 -12.98
N SER A 32 17.98 6.24 -12.39
CA SER A 32 18.59 4.92 -12.58
C SER A 32 18.33 4.31 -13.97
N ASN A 33 17.36 4.85 -14.71
CA ASN A 33 16.93 4.35 -16.04
C ASN A 33 16.57 2.85 -16.07
N ILE A 34 16.13 2.29 -14.95
CA ILE A 34 15.72 0.87 -14.86
C ILE A 34 14.31 0.60 -15.41
N ALA A 35 13.54 1.64 -15.65
CA ALA A 35 12.17 1.55 -16.15
C ALA A 35 11.88 2.65 -17.18
N ASN A 36 11.11 2.32 -18.20
CA ASN A 36 10.64 3.26 -19.21
C ASN A 36 9.49 4.15 -18.71
N LYS A 37 8.76 3.70 -17.72
CA LYS A 37 7.67 4.42 -17.07
C LYS A 37 7.60 4.04 -15.59
N ILE A 38 7.36 5.03 -14.73
CA ILE A 38 7.12 4.86 -13.31
C ILE A 38 5.69 5.29 -13.02
N THR A 39 4.89 4.41 -12.43
CA THR A 39 3.55 4.76 -11.94
C THR A 39 3.48 4.53 -10.44
N VAL A 40 3.14 5.56 -9.69
CA VAL A 40 2.98 5.49 -8.23
C VAL A 40 1.49 5.48 -7.90
N LYS A 41 1.00 4.38 -7.35
CA LYS A 41 -0.37 4.23 -6.88
C LYS A 41 -0.45 4.54 -5.39
N ASN A 42 -1.32 5.45 -5.00
CA ASN A 42 -1.45 5.89 -3.61
C ASN A 42 -2.84 5.56 -3.07
N THR A 43 -2.90 4.74 -2.04
CA THR A 43 -4.13 4.50 -1.28
C THR A 43 -4.49 5.71 -0.43
N VAL A 44 -5.78 5.94 -0.21
CA VAL A 44 -6.31 7.07 0.57
C VAL A 44 -7.30 6.58 1.63
N ASN A 45 -7.77 7.52 2.45
CA ASN A 45 -8.81 7.26 3.46
C ASN A 45 -8.45 6.20 4.50
N CYS A 46 -7.16 6.05 4.81
CA CYS A 46 -6.71 5.15 5.86
C CYS A 46 -7.01 5.72 7.26
N ASN A 47 -7.03 4.84 8.26
CA ASN A 47 -7.25 5.22 9.66
C ASN A 47 -6.11 6.03 10.28
N HIS A 48 -4.90 6.02 9.69
CA HIS A 48 -3.73 6.74 10.20
C HIS A 48 -3.65 8.17 9.70
N ALA A 49 -3.53 8.36 8.40
CA ALA A 49 -3.28 9.68 7.80
C ALA A 49 -4.55 10.43 7.39
N GLY A 50 -5.66 9.71 7.14
CA GLY A 50 -6.92 10.35 6.71
C GLY A 50 -6.74 11.24 5.48
N ASP A 51 -7.23 12.49 5.58
CA ASP A 51 -7.13 13.48 4.50
C ASP A 51 -5.72 14.05 4.32
N PHE A 52 -4.89 13.98 5.36
CA PHE A 52 -3.50 14.43 5.32
C PHE A 52 -2.67 13.63 4.30
N GLY A 53 -2.91 12.33 4.22
CA GLY A 53 -2.28 11.48 3.21
C GLY A 53 -2.61 11.87 1.78
N TYR A 54 -3.86 12.30 1.53
CA TYR A 54 -4.27 12.82 0.22
C TYR A 54 -3.50 14.10 -0.13
N MET A 55 -3.47 15.08 0.79
CA MET A 55 -2.78 16.36 0.58
C MET A 55 -1.29 16.19 0.30
N ALA A 56 -0.62 15.31 1.06
CA ALA A 56 0.79 15.01 0.86
C ALA A 56 1.06 14.37 -0.51
N ASN A 57 0.25 13.39 -0.91
CA ASN A 57 0.39 12.75 -2.22
C ASN A 57 0.05 13.71 -3.37
N TYR A 58 -0.88 14.63 -3.17
CA TYR A 58 -1.19 15.67 -4.16
C TYR A 58 -0.04 16.66 -4.35
N ALA A 59 0.64 17.07 -3.27
CA ALA A 59 1.84 17.89 -3.36
C ALA A 59 2.96 17.17 -4.14
N ILE A 60 3.17 15.86 -3.90
CA ILE A 60 4.12 15.03 -4.65
C ILE A 60 3.73 14.96 -6.12
N LYS A 61 2.44 14.78 -6.42
CA LYS A 61 1.93 14.77 -7.80
C LYS A 61 2.28 16.05 -8.52
N LEU A 62 1.95 17.22 -7.95
CA LEU A 62 2.26 18.52 -8.54
C LEU A 62 3.76 18.71 -8.80
N ALA A 63 4.61 18.27 -7.88
CA ALA A 63 6.06 18.32 -8.06
C ALA A 63 6.51 17.40 -9.21
N CYS A 64 6.03 16.17 -9.26
CA CYS A 64 6.40 15.21 -10.31
C CYS A 64 5.92 15.63 -11.69
N ASP A 65 4.68 16.10 -11.82
CA ASP A 65 4.09 16.55 -13.09
C ASP A 65 4.92 17.68 -13.75
N ASN A 66 5.64 18.47 -12.95
CA ASN A 66 6.51 19.54 -13.45
C ASN A 66 7.95 19.11 -13.75
N ILE A 67 8.42 18.00 -13.19
CA ILE A 67 9.85 17.60 -13.25
C ILE A 67 10.05 16.41 -14.19
N TYR A 68 9.13 15.43 -14.21
CA TYR A 68 9.35 14.15 -14.86
C TYR A 68 8.29 13.86 -15.93
N LYS A 69 8.74 13.45 -17.13
CA LYS A 69 7.82 13.12 -18.26
C LYS A 69 7.17 11.74 -18.12
N ASP A 70 7.92 10.77 -17.58
CA ASP A 70 7.53 9.36 -17.57
C ASP A 70 7.20 8.86 -16.15
N VAL A 71 6.85 9.80 -15.26
CA VAL A 71 6.38 9.51 -13.89
C VAL A 71 4.93 9.93 -13.75
N GLU A 72 4.08 8.97 -13.43
CA GLU A 72 2.65 9.18 -13.20
C GLU A 72 2.34 8.96 -11.72
N ILE A 73 1.75 9.95 -11.07
CA ILE A 73 1.28 9.85 -9.69
C ILE A 73 -0.24 9.74 -9.71
N ASP A 74 -0.73 8.57 -9.34
CA ASP A 74 -2.14 8.26 -9.24
C ASP A 74 -2.56 8.20 -7.76
N ILE A 75 -3.58 8.97 -7.41
CA ILE A 75 -4.12 9.05 -6.06
C ILE A 75 -5.53 8.50 -6.12
N TYR A 76 -5.79 7.42 -5.41
CA TYR A 76 -7.10 6.81 -5.38
C TYR A 76 -8.15 7.76 -4.77
N GLU A 77 -9.33 7.82 -5.35
CA GLU A 77 -10.44 8.62 -4.83
C GLU A 77 -11.25 7.84 -3.79
N ARG A 78 -11.20 6.52 -3.85
CA ARG A 78 -11.93 5.62 -2.95
C ARG A 78 -10.97 4.86 -2.05
N PHE A 79 -11.48 4.36 -0.94
CA PHE A 79 -10.71 3.53 -0.01
C PHE A 79 -10.16 2.25 -0.67
N ILE A 80 -10.91 1.63 -1.59
CA ILE A 80 -10.49 0.49 -2.39
C ILE A 80 -10.57 0.87 -3.86
N GLU A 81 -9.49 0.68 -4.57
CA GLU A 81 -9.37 0.88 -6.01
C GLU A 81 -8.66 -0.31 -6.66
N HIS A 82 -8.73 -0.37 -7.98
CA HIS A 82 -8.03 -1.41 -8.74
C HIS A 82 -7.41 -0.85 -10.01
N PHE A 83 -6.38 -1.52 -10.48
CA PHE A 83 -5.75 -1.26 -11.77
C PHE A 83 -5.37 -2.56 -12.47
N PHE A 84 -5.11 -2.46 -13.76
CA PHE A 84 -4.78 -3.60 -14.61
C PHE A 84 -3.34 -3.52 -15.11
N TYR A 85 -2.69 -4.68 -15.21
CA TYR A 85 -1.40 -4.84 -15.87
C TYR A 85 -1.36 -6.20 -16.57
N GLY A 86 -1.38 -6.22 -17.92
CA GLY A 86 -1.52 -7.45 -18.68
C GLY A 86 -2.79 -8.23 -18.31
N GLU A 87 -2.62 -9.49 -17.94
CA GLU A 87 -3.73 -10.36 -17.48
C GLU A 87 -4.02 -10.24 -15.98
N HIS A 88 -3.34 -9.32 -15.27
CA HIS A 88 -3.48 -9.10 -13.84
C HIS A 88 -4.43 -7.95 -13.52
N CYS A 89 -5.16 -8.09 -12.41
CA CYS A 89 -5.86 -7.02 -11.72
C CYS A 89 -5.35 -6.94 -10.29
N PHE A 90 -4.92 -5.76 -9.87
CA PHE A 90 -4.51 -5.45 -8.52
C PHE A 90 -5.59 -4.61 -7.86
N ILE A 91 -6.21 -5.15 -6.80
CA ILE A 91 -7.19 -4.46 -5.96
C ILE A 91 -6.47 -4.05 -4.70
N GLN A 92 -6.37 -2.75 -4.43
CA GLN A 92 -5.54 -2.23 -3.36
C GLN A 92 -6.32 -1.37 -2.38
N CYS A 93 -5.97 -1.48 -1.10
CA CYS A 93 -6.42 -0.60 -0.03
C CYS A 93 -5.41 -0.59 1.12
N HIS A 94 -5.58 0.33 2.08
CA HIS A 94 -4.79 0.30 3.30
C HIS A 94 -5.09 -0.94 4.19
N GLY A 95 -6.36 -1.36 4.25
CA GLY A 95 -6.82 -2.45 5.09
C GLY A 95 -7.78 -2.02 6.19
N LYS A 96 -7.73 -0.75 6.60
CA LYS A 96 -8.68 -0.13 7.52
C LYS A 96 -8.93 1.32 7.11
N ASP A 97 -10.21 1.69 6.98
CA ASP A 97 -10.58 3.05 6.64
C ASP A 97 -10.60 3.97 7.87
N LYS A 98 -10.69 5.28 7.64
CA LYS A 98 -10.69 6.28 8.70
C LYS A 98 -11.99 6.36 9.49
N LYS A 99 -13.13 5.80 9.01
CA LYS A 99 -14.44 6.12 9.55
C LYS A 99 -15.39 4.95 9.72
N TYR A 100 -15.52 4.07 8.73
CA TYR A 100 -16.64 3.13 8.66
C TYR A 100 -16.31 1.73 9.16
N MET A 101 -15.05 1.33 9.13
CA MET A 101 -14.64 0.01 9.60
C MET A 101 -14.32 0.04 11.10
N LYS A 102 -15.10 -0.68 11.89
CA LYS A 102 -14.82 -0.86 13.32
C LYS A 102 -13.48 -1.57 13.53
N ASN A 103 -13.26 -2.65 12.79
CA ASN A 103 -12.02 -3.42 12.78
C ASN A 103 -11.45 -3.38 11.36
N GLY A 104 -10.14 -3.45 11.20
CA GLY A 104 -9.49 -3.62 9.90
C GLY A 104 -9.76 -4.99 9.29
N MET A 105 -9.33 -5.16 8.05
CA MET A 105 -9.36 -6.46 7.38
C MET A 105 -8.38 -7.43 8.05
N PRO A 106 -8.74 -8.72 8.19
CA PRO A 106 -7.91 -9.68 8.91
C PRO A 106 -6.58 -9.96 8.20
N LEU A 107 -5.58 -10.46 8.94
CA LEU A 107 -4.31 -10.91 8.36
C LEU A 107 -4.52 -12.11 7.43
N ARG A 108 -5.34 -13.05 7.85
CA ARG A 108 -5.72 -14.25 7.09
C ARG A 108 -7.13 -14.12 6.57
N LEU A 109 -7.35 -14.54 5.35
CA LEU A 109 -8.65 -14.47 4.70
C LEU A 109 -9.70 -15.28 5.46
N ASN A 110 -10.78 -14.64 5.86
CA ASN A 110 -11.95 -15.27 6.45
C ASN A 110 -13.16 -15.22 5.49
N PRO A 111 -14.23 -16.00 5.73
CA PRO A 111 -15.38 -16.07 4.83
C PRO A 111 -16.08 -14.73 4.58
N VAL A 112 -16.11 -13.83 5.58
CA VAL A 112 -16.74 -12.51 5.45
C VAL A 112 -15.94 -11.63 4.49
N THR A 113 -14.62 -11.57 4.68
CA THR A 113 -13.73 -10.81 3.79
C THR A 113 -13.69 -11.41 2.38
N GLU A 114 -13.69 -12.73 2.27
CA GLU A 114 -13.77 -13.43 0.97
C GLU A 114 -15.05 -13.08 0.21
N THR A 115 -16.19 -13.10 0.88
CA THR A 115 -17.47 -12.67 0.30
C THR A 115 -17.43 -11.22 -0.16
N PHE A 116 -16.89 -10.31 0.66
CA PHE A 116 -16.74 -8.89 0.33
C PHE A 116 -15.88 -8.70 -0.94
N ILE A 117 -14.73 -9.38 -1.03
CA ILE A 117 -13.84 -9.26 -2.20
C ILE A 117 -14.52 -9.83 -3.45
N ASN A 118 -15.21 -10.96 -3.35
CA ASN A 118 -15.97 -11.53 -4.46
C ASN A 118 -17.05 -10.56 -4.95
N GLN A 119 -17.79 -9.92 -4.05
CA GLN A 119 -18.79 -8.90 -4.40
C GLN A 119 -18.16 -7.68 -5.08
N TYR A 120 -16.95 -7.28 -4.66
CA TYR A 120 -16.21 -6.20 -5.32
C TYR A 120 -15.84 -6.59 -6.75
N ILE A 121 -15.26 -7.77 -6.96
CA ILE A 121 -14.89 -8.31 -8.28
C ILE A 121 -16.10 -8.35 -9.20
N ASP A 122 -17.23 -8.85 -8.70
CA ASP A 122 -18.47 -8.98 -9.48
C ASP A 122 -19.10 -7.61 -9.81
N ARG A 123 -19.10 -6.68 -8.86
CA ARG A 123 -19.60 -5.30 -9.04
C ARG A 123 -18.86 -4.54 -10.13
N TYR A 124 -17.54 -4.68 -10.15
CA TYR A 124 -16.69 -4.00 -11.13
C TYR A 124 -16.43 -4.84 -12.38
N GLN A 125 -17.07 -6.00 -12.50
CA GLN A 125 -16.96 -6.92 -13.64
C GLN A 125 -15.50 -7.25 -14.00
N ILE A 126 -14.65 -7.45 -12.97
CA ILE A 126 -13.23 -7.76 -13.15
C ILE A 126 -13.09 -9.16 -13.74
N LYS A 127 -12.58 -9.23 -14.98
CA LYS A 127 -12.43 -10.47 -15.77
C LYS A 127 -10.97 -10.88 -15.96
N SER A 128 -10.05 -10.27 -15.22
CA SER A 128 -8.62 -10.62 -15.30
C SER A 128 -8.39 -12.08 -14.92
N LYS A 129 -7.43 -12.69 -15.58
CA LYS A 129 -7.05 -14.10 -15.33
C LYS A 129 -6.42 -14.27 -13.95
N PHE A 130 -5.70 -13.25 -13.49
CA PHE A 130 -5.05 -13.23 -12.18
C PHE A 130 -5.51 -11.99 -11.40
N ILE A 131 -6.03 -12.20 -10.22
CA ILE A 131 -6.54 -11.11 -9.37
C ILE A 131 -5.79 -11.16 -8.04
N HIS A 132 -5.25 -10.02 -7.63
CA HIS A 132 -4.51 -9.85 -6.39
C HIS A 132 -5.22 -8.80 -5.54
N PHE A 133 -5.64 -9.20 -4.34
CA PHE A 133 -6.14 -8.27 -3.34
C PHE A 133 -5.01 -7.96 -2.36
N GLU A 134 -4.55 -6.72 -2.37
CA GLU A 134 -3.37 -6.25 -1.67
C GLU A 134 -3.72 -5.21 -0.61
N LYS A 135 -3.23 -5.41 0.60
CA LYS A 135 -3.46 -4.48 1.71
C LYS A 135 -2.28 -4.41 2.69
N GLY A 136 -2.32 -3.43 3.58
CA GLY A 136 -1.42 -3.26 4.72
C GLY A 136 -2.16 -3.31 6.06
N ASP A 137 -2.02 -2.28 6.89
CA ASP A 137 -2.59 -2.00 8.22
C ASP A 137 -2.00 -2.81 9.37
N LEU A 138 -1.79 -4.11 9.19
CA LEU A 138 -1.40 -5.01 10.29
C LEU A 138 0.11 -5.16 10.49
N HIS A 139 0.93 -4.50 9.69
CA HIS A 139 2.40 -4.53 9.77
C HIS A 139 3.02 -5.95 9.70
N GLN A 140 2.27 -6.92 9.22
CA GLN A 140 2.67 -8.33 9.13
C GLN A 140 2.63 -8.79 7.68
N ILE A 141 3.36 -9.86 7.37
CA ILE A 141 3.31 -10.51 6.05
C ILE A 141 2.25 -11.60 6.08
N GLY A 142 1.29 -11.53 5.19
CA GLY A 142 0.25 -12.55 5.02
C GLY A 142 0.01 -12.87 3.55
N TYR A 143 -0.16 -14.14 3.22
CA TYR A 143 -0.49 -14.59 1.88
C TYR A 143 -1.48 -15.75 1.94
N ASP A 144 -2.64 -15.58 1.33
CA ASP A 144 -3.63 -16.63 1.14
C ASP A 144 -3.99 -16.74 -0.34
N CYS A 145 -3.75 -17.90 -0.94
CA CYS A 145 -4.11 -18.18 -2.32
C CYS A 145 -5.50 -18.81 -2.39
N ARG A 146 -6.37 -18.26 -3.21
CA ARG A 146 -7.69 -18.80 -3.54
C ARG A 146 -7.80 -19.07 -5.03
N LYS A 147 -8.82 -19.80 -5.41
CA LYS A 147 -9.06 -20.13 -6.84
C LYS A 147 -9.29 -18.87 -7.69
N LYS A 148 -9.99 -17.86 -7.14
CA LYS A 148 -10.41 -16.65 -7.86
C LYS A 148 -9.42 -15.49 -7.68
N PHE A 149 -8.78 -15.38 -6.53
CA PHE A 149 -7.85 -14.30 -6.23
C PHE A 149 -6.82 -14.69 -5.17
N ASP A 150 -5.73 -13.94 -5.10
CA ASP A 150 -4.76 -13.98 -4.02
C ASP A 150 -5.05 -12.85 -3.03
N TYR A 151 -4.91 -13.12 -1.72
CA TYR A 151 -5.08 -12.14 -0.65
C TYR A 151 -3.75 -11.92 0.04
N ILE A 152 -3.23 -10.70 -0.06
CA ILE A 152 -1.87 -10.36 0.35
C ILE A 152 -1.91 -9.23 1.38
N ASN A 153 -1.23 -9.41 2.50
CA ASN A 153 -0.97 -8.36 3.48
C ASN A 153 0.51 -8.03 3.47
N PHE A 154 0.83 -6.76 3.28
CA PHE A 154 2.20 -6.25 3.29
C PHE A 154 2.60 -5.71 4.66
N MET A 155 3.90 -5.82 4.96
CA MET A 155 4.50 -5.18 6.13
C MET A 155 4.51 -3.65 5.98
N SER A 156 4.81 -2.96 7.07
CA SER A 156 4.99 -1.51 7.10
C SER A 156 6.42 -1.12 6.76
N LEU A 157 6.60 0.01 6.09
CA LEU A 157 7.93 0.61 5.93
C LEU A 157 8.42 1.28 7.22
N ALA A 158 7.50 1.75 8.07
CA ALA A 158 7.82 2.38 9.34
C ALA A 158 8.22 1.36 10.41
N PRO A 159 9.08 1.74 11.37
CA PRO A 159 9.37 0.90 12.53
C PRO A 159 8.08 0.63 13.33
N PRO A 160 7.97 -0.54 13.97
CA PRO A 160 6.81 -0.86 14.78
C PRO A 160 6.76 0.06 16.01
N SER A 161 5.63 0.78 16.16
CA SER A 161 5.35 1.54 17.38
C SER A 161 5.14 0.61 18.59
N ASN A 162 5.20 1.14 19.80
CA ASN A 162 4.91 0.38 21.03
C ASN A 162 3.56 -0.32 20.94
N TRP A 163 2.53 0.34 20.38
CA TRP A 163 1.22 -0.29 20.19
C TRP A 163 1.30 -1.51 19.24
N VAL A 164 2.02 -1.38 18.13
CA VAL A 164 2.20 -2.47 17.16
C VAL A 164 2.97 -3.63 17.77
N GLN A 165 4.05 -3.37 18.52
CA GLN A 165 4.83 -4.39 19.22
C GLN A 165 3.98 -5.19 20.21
N HIS A 166 3.05 -4.53 20.93
CA HIS A 166 2.17 -5.19 21.89
C HIS A 166 1.02 -5.97 21.26
N ASN A 167 0.51 -5.51 20.11
CA ASN A 167 -0.71 -6.06 19.51
C ASN A 167 -0.46 -6.90 18.26
N CYS A 168 0.72 -6.81 17.65
CA CYS A 168 1.10 -7.51 16.42
C CYS A 168 2.44 -8.20 16.63
N ALA A 169 2.43 -9.36 17.28
CA ALA A 169 3.63 -10.08 17.74
C ALA A 169 4.71 -10.32 16.67
N ASP A 170 4.32 -10.42 15.38
CA ASP A 170 5.22 -10.66 14.25
C ASP A 170 5.23 -9.48 13.29
N ALA A 171 5.25 -8.25 13.80
CA ALA A 171 5.35 -7.06 12.97
C ALA A 171 6.77 -6.89 12.44
N TYR A 172 6.87 -6.66 11.14
CA TYR A 172 8.14 -6.44 10.45
C TYR A 172 8.15 -5.07 9.77
N SER A 173 9.31 -4.44 9.76
CA SER A 173 9.56 -3.24 8.97
C SER A 173 10.24 -3.58 7.65
N GLY A 174 9.77 -2.98 6.57
CA GLY A 174 10.33 -3.23 5.25
C GLY A 174 9.33 -3.03 4.13
N PHE A 175 9.66 -3.59 2.99
CA PHE A 175 8.82 -3.55 1.80
C PHE A 175 8.92 -4.83 0.97
N THR A 176 7.94 -5.02 0.11
CA THR A 176 7.89 -6.16 -0.81
C THR A 176 8.17 -5.69 -2.22
N LEU A 177 9.16 -6.30 -2.86
CA LEU A 177 9.43 -6.18 -4.28
C LEU A 177 8.72 -7.32 -5.00
N GLN A 178 7.92 -6.99 -6.01
CA GLN A 178 7.27 -7.97 -6.90
C GLN A 178 7.72 -7.74 -8.33
N ILE A 179 8.12 -8.81 -9.02
CA ILE A 179 8.37 -8.82 -10.46
C ILE A 179 7.23 -9.59 -11.11
N ILE A 180 6.47 -8.93 -11.95
CA ILE A 180 5.23 -9.45 -12.51
C ILE A 180 5.38 -9.55 -14.03
N GLU A 181 5.23 -10.77 -14.54
CA GLU A 181 5.14 -11.03 -15.96
C GLU A 181 3.67 -10.97 -16.39
N LYS A 182 3.38 -10.27 -17.51
CA LYS A 182 2.01 -9.92 -17.92
C LYS A 182 1.05 -11.09 -18.04
N ASP A 183 1.55 -12.29 -18.31
CA ASP A 183 0.79 -13.50 -18.63
C ASP A 183 1.00 -14.66 -17.64
N LYS A 184 1.84 -14.49 -16.60
CA LYS A 184 2.13 -15.52 -15.61
C LYS A 184 1.49 -15.22 -14.26
N ARG A 185 0.84 -16.22 -13.66
CA ARG A 185 0.10 -16.07 -12.41
C ARG A 185 0.95 -15.61 -11.23
N SER A 186 2.10 -16.19 -11.07
CA SER A 186 2.90 -16.00 -9.85
C SER A 186 3.96 -14.94 -10.05
N PRO A 187 3.87 -13.80 -9.34
CA PRO A 187 4.97 -12.86 -9.29
C PRO A 187 6.18 -13.49 -8.59
N THR A 188 7.38 -13.14 -9.03
CA THR A 188 8.56 -13.32 -8.19
C THR A 188 8.51 -12.28 -7.09
N GLN A 189 8.41 -12.72 -5.83
CA GLN A 189 8.28 -11.83 -4.68
C GLN A 189 9.52 -11.93 -3.79
N LYS A 190 10.01 -10.78 -3.35
CA LYS A 190 11.08 -10.67 -2.37
C LYS A 190 10.67 -9.68 -1.28
N ASN A 191 10.66 -10.13 -0.03
CA ASN A 191 10.49 -9.27 1.13
C ASN A 191 11.87 -8.72 1.54
N ILE A 192 11.96 -7.43 1.72
CA ILE A 192 13.17 -6.72 2.13
C ILE A 192 12.90 -6.13 3.50
N PHE A 193 13.57 -6.68 4.51
CA PHE A 193 13.44 -6.26 5.89
C PHE A 193 14.40 -5.10 6.17
N ILE A 194 13.94 -4.16 6.99
CA ILE A 194 14.73 -3.04 7.46
C ILE A 194 14.91 -3.22 8.96
N GLU A 195 16.15 -3.38 9.37
CA GLU A 195 16.53 -3.37 10.78
C GLU A 195 16.78 -1.92 11.20
N TYR A 196 16.03 -1.46 12.16
CA TYR A 196 16.29 -0.19 12.81
C TYR A 196 17.21 -0.46 13.99
N SER A 197 18.42 0.11 13.96
CA SER A 197 19.26 0.15 15.14
C SER A 197 18.51 0.88 16.26
N GLU A 198 18.47 0.28 17.45
CA GLU A 198 17.97 0.97 18.64
C GLU A 198 18.72 2.30 18.77
N ILE A 199 17.98 3.41 18.71
CA ILE A 199 18.50 4.76 18.89
C ILE A 199 18.59 5.02 20.39
#